data_5b44d8b5a186c69de250ec7c5e854073
#
_entry.id   5b44d8b5a186c69de250ec7c5e854073
#
_cell.length_a   1.000
_cell.length_b   1.000
_cell.length_c   1.000
_cell.angle_alpha   90.00
_cell.angle_beta   90.00
_cell.angle_gamma   90.00
#
_symmetry.space_group_name_H-M   'P 1'
#
loop_
_entity.id
_entity.type
_entity.pdbx_description
1 polymer ?
#
loop_
_entity_poly.entity_id
_entity_poly.type
_entity_poly.pdbx_seq_one_letter_code
_entity_poly.pdbx_strand_id
1 'polypeptide(L)'
;MDPRYSVLDDAARLARGYTDGLADRRVGASATLEELRARLAKALGEAGEDPRAVIEEACARCGRRTRCERWPAASGGPRFYGFVIGGALPVAIAADWLTAAWDQNGGGYLPAPALSVVEEVAAGWVRDLLGLPAGSSVGFVTGGQMANFTCLSAARHAVLRDAGWDVEADGLQGGAPEVRVIAGEQAHVTIQVACRMLGLGAERICLVAADAEGRMRPDALRDALAELEGPTIVCAQAGEINTGAFDPLSPITDACRARGAWCHVDGAFGLWAAASPSRRAPLDGVERADSWATDAHKWLNVPYDCGIAVVADATAHRAAMTSTSAYIPSHTGDEPWGFDWTPELSRRARGVPVYAALRGLGRAGVADLVDRSCDHAARLAE
;
A
#
# COMPACT_ATOMS: atom_id res chain seq x y z
N MET A 1 34.50 15.38 -9.47
CA MET A 1 33.39 14.43 -9.27
C MET A 1 34.00 13.05 -9.24
N ASP A 2 33.66 12.20 -8.27
CA ASP A 2 34.17 10.83 -8.14
C ASP A 2 33.72 10.02 -9.39
N PRO A 3 34.62 9.44 -10.21
CA PRO A 3 34.25 8.68 -11.40
C PRO A 3 33.30 7.51 -11.16
N ARG A 4 33.29 6.95 -9.93
CA ARG A 4 32.42 5.84 -9.55
C ARG A 4 30.93 6.19 -9.64
N TYR A 5 30.58 7.46 -9.51
CA TYR A 5 29.20 7.93 -9.56
C TYR A 5 28.78 8.49 -10.93
N SER A 6 29.66 8.48 -11.93
CA SER A 6 29.31 8.94 -13.29
C SER A 6 28.18 8.10 -13.93
N VAL A 7 28.03 6.84 -13.52
CA VAL A 7 26.94 5.96 -13.94
C VAL A 7 25.54 6.48 -13.57
N LEU A 8 25.43 7.35 -12.53
CA LEU A 8 24.16 7.95 -12.15
C LEU A 8 23.66 8.95 -13.20
N ASP A 9 24.56 9.68 -13.88
CA ASP A 9 24.19 10.59 -14.97
C ASP A 9 23.64 9.79 -16.18
N ASP A 10 24.21 8.62 -16.46
CA ASP A 10 23.71 7.74 -17.50
C ASP A 10 22.36 7.14 -17.13
N ALA A 11 22.18 6.68 -15.89
CA ALA A 11 20.90 6.19 -15.40
C ALA A 11 19.81 7.27 -15.47
N ALA A 12 20.13 8.50 -15.04
CA ALA A 12 19.22 9.65 -15.12
C ALA A 12 18.81 9.97 -16.58
N ARG A 13 19.79 9.99 -17.50
CA ARG A 13 19.55 10.20 -18.93
C ARG A 13 18.66 9.11 -19.53
N LEU A 14 18.94 7.85 -19.21
CA LEU A 14 18.18 6.70 -19.72
C LEU A 14 16.75 6.68 -19.16
N ALA A 15 16.58 6.96 -17.87
CA ALA A 15 15.27 7.04 -17.24
C ALA A 15 14.43 8.19 -17.82
N ARG A 16 15.02 9.36 -18.05
CA ARG A 16 14.36 10.49 -18.71
C ARG A 16 13.92 10.10 -20.13
N GLY A 17 14.80 9.49 -20.93
CA GLY A 17 14.43 9.01 -22.27
C GLY A 17 13.32 7.96 -22.26
N TYR A 18 13.21 7.16 -21.19
CA TYR A 18 12.09 6.23 -21.01
C TYR A 18 10.78 6.99 -20.71
N THR A 19 10.78 7.91 -19.75
CA THR A 19 9.58 8.64 -19.33
C THR A 19 9.06 9.58 -20.41
N ASP A 20 9.94 10.29 -21.12
CA ASP A 20 9.57 11.19 -22.22
C ASP A 20 8.90 10.43 -23.38
N GLY A 21 9.30 9.17 -23.60
CA GLY A 21 8.73 8.32 -24.64
C GLY A 21 7.47 7.55 -24.26
N LEU A 22 6.98 7.64 -23.02
CA LEU A 22 5.88 6.78 -22.52
C LEU A 22 4.59 6.89 -23.33
N ALA A 23 4.23 8.09 -23.77
CA ALA A 23 3.00 8.33 -24.53
C ALA A 23 2.97 7.61 -25.90
N ASP A 24 4.14 7.46 -26.52
CA ASP A 24 4.28 6.86 -27.86
C ASP A 24 4.65 5.37 -27.81
N ARG A 25 4.99 4.84 -26.62
CA ARG A 25 5.40 3.44 -26.49
C ARG A 25 4.22 2.49 -26.66
N ARG A 26 4.54 1.31 -27.18
CA ARG A 26 3.60 0.17 -27.18
C ARG A 26 3.24 -0.16 -25.72
N VAL A 27 1.94 -0.35 -25.44
CA VAL A 27 1.43 -0.64 -24.11
C VAL A 27 1.94 -1.97 -23.56
N GLY A 28 1.87 -3.04 -24.36
CA GLY A 28 2.32 -4.37 -23.95
C GLY A 28 3.75 -4.67 -24.38
N ALA A 29 4.46 -5.50 -23.62
CA ALA A 29 5.75 -6.04 -24.03
C ALA A 29 5.58 -6.85 -25.33
N SER A 30 6.55 -6.73 -26.27
CA SER A 30 6.55 -7.46 -27.52
C SER A 30 7.54 -8.61 -27.55
N ALA A 31 8.40 -8.73 -26.53
CA ALA A 31 9.33 -9.84 -26.42
C ALA A 31 8.68 -11.03 -25.71
N THR A 32 8.95 -12.23 -26.21
CA THR A 32 8.53 -13.48 -25.56
C THR A 32 9.40 -13.76 -24.32
N LEU A 33 8.92 -14.65 -23.44
CA LEU A 33 9.69 -15.11 -22.29
C LEU A 33 11.04 -15.73 -22.70
N GLU A 34 11.04 -16.48 -23.82
CA GLU A 34 12.25 -17.11 -24.34
C GLU A 34 13.26 -16.08 -24.82
N GLU A 35 12.81 -15.07 -25.58
CA GLU A 35 13.66 -13.96 -26.02
C GLU A 35 14.22 -13.18 -24.84
N LEU A 36 13.41 -12.98 -23.78
CA LEU A 36 13.83 -12.30 -22.55
C LEU A 36 14.93 -13.12 -21.85
N ARG A 37 14.71 -14.42 -21.68
CA ARG A 37 15.68 -15.33 -21.07
C ARG A 37 16.97 -15.40 -21.89
N ALA A 38 16.90 -15.56 -23.20
CA ALA A 38 18.07 -15.63 -24.07
C ALA A 38 18.95 -14.37 -23.99
N ARG A 39 18.36 -13.24 -23.71
CA ARG A 39 19.09 -11.96 -23.62
C ARG A 39 19.57 -11.62 -22.22
N LEU A 40 18.83 -11.98 -21.18
CA LEU A 40 19.11 -11.59 -19.80
C LEU A 40 19.84 -12.67 -19.00
N ALA A 41 19.61 -13.95 -19.32
CA ALA A 41 20.20 -15.07 -18.60
C ALA A 41 21.67 -15.26 -19.03
N LYS A 42 22.54 -14.41 -18.51
CA LYS A 42 23.99 -14.60 -18.59
C LYS A 42 24.49 -15.35 -17.37
N ALA A 43 25.51 -16.19 -17.56
CA ALA A 43 26.25 -16.70 -16.41
C ALA A 43 26.94 -15.55 -15.69
N LEU A 44 26.95 -15.61 -14.35
CA LEU A 44 27.72 -14.66 -13.55
C LEU A 44 29.21 -14.89 -13.81
N GLY A 45 29.92 -13.86 -14.31
CA GLY A 45 31.35 -13.93 -14.54
C GLY A 45 32.16 -13.93 -13.23
N GLU A 46 33.41 -14.43 -13.30
CA GLU A 46 34.34 -14.37 -12.16
C GLU A 46 34.79 -12.91 -11.86
N ALA A 47 34.87 -12.07 -12.89
CA ALA A 47 35.19 -10.65 -12.74
C ALA A 47 33.94 -9.78 -12.93
N GLY A 48 33.87 -8.66 -12.20
CA GLY A 48 32.82 -7.65 -12.37
C GLY A 48 32.92 -6.97 -13.75
N GLU A 49 31.77 -6.55 -14.26
CA GLU A 49 31.68 -5.76 -15.50
C GLU A 49 31.70 -4.25 -15.19
N ASP A 50 32.03 -3.43 -16.19
CA ASP A 50 31.96 -1.98 -16.06
C ASP A 50 30.50 -1.54 -15.69
N PRO A 51 30.31 -0.77 -14.61
CA PRO A 51 28.96 -0.35 -14.16
C PRO A 51 28.16 0.38 -15.25
N ARG A 52 28.81 1.20 -16.09
CA ARG A 52 28.19 1.88 -17.24
C ARG A 52 27.67 0.86 -18.25
N ALA A 53 28.51 -0.13 -18.60
CA ALA A 53 28.14 -1.19 -19.53
C ALA A 53 26.93 -2.00 -19.00
N VAL A 54 26.90 -2.31 -17.71
CA VAL A 54 25.79 -3.01 -17.07
C VAL A 54 24.48 -2.22 -17.19
N ILE A 55 24.49 -0.91 -16.87
CA ILE A 55 23.30 -0.06 -16.97
C ILE A 55 22.90 0.19 -18.42
N GLU A 56 23.85 0.44 -19.31
CA GLU A 56 23.59 0.60 -20.74
C GLU A 56 23.07 -0.69 -21.36
N GLU A 57 23.59 -1.85 -20.95
CA GLU A 57 23.09 -3.14 -21.41
C GLU A 57 21.71 -3.46 -20.88
N ALA A 58 21.45 -3.22 -19.60
CA ALA A 58 20.12 -3.33 -19.01
C ALA A 58 19.11 -2.45 -19.76
N CYS A 59 19.51 -1.23 -20.16
CA CYS A 59 18.70 -0.32 -20.97
C CYS A 59 18.82 -0.54 -22.49
N ALA A 60 19.99 -0.89 -23.04
CA ALA A 60 20.20 -1.07 -24.50
C ALA A 60 19.74 -2.40 -25.02
N ARG A 61 19.58 -3.35 -24.15
CA ARG A 61 18.68 -4.48 -24.34
C ARG A 61 17.24 -4.01 -24.32
N CYS A 62 16.97 -2.80 -23.77
CA CYS A 62 15.79 -1.97 -23.99
C CYS A 62 15.83 -1.13 -25.30
N GLY A 63 16.85 -1.24 -26.19
CA GLY A 63 16.92 -0.63 -27.53
C GLY A 63 17.84 0.57 -27.65
N ARG A 64 18.92 0.44 -28.47
CA ARG A 64 19.76 1.58 -28.94
C ARG A 64 18.95 2.49 -29.86
N ARG A 65 19.04 3.79 -29.60
CA ARG A 65 18.43 4.91 -30.35
C ARG A 65 16.92 4.90 -30.47
N THR A 66 16.26 5.74 -29.67
CA THR A 66 14.89 6.27 -29.80
C THR A 66 13.69 5.35 -29.63
N ARG A 67 13.83 4.02 -29.44
CA ARG A 67 12.72 3.11 -29.28
C ARG A 67 13.06 1.98 -28.31
N CYS A 68 12.95 2.19 -27.00
CA CYS A 68 12.79 1.11 -26.01
C CYS A 68 11.45 0.38 -26.28
N GLU A 69 11.31 -0.25 -27.45
CA GLU A 69 9.99 -0.71 -27.91
C GLU A 69 9.59 -2.07 -27.40
N ARG A 70 10.48 -2.84 -26.75
CA ARG A 70 10.26 -4.28 -26.61
C ARG A 70 10.17 -4.82 -25.17
N TRP A 71 10.53 -4.06 -24.11
CA TRP A 71 10.79 -4.67 -22.82
C TRP A 71 9.89 -4.23 -21.67
N PRO A 72 10.00 -3.02 -21.08
CA PRO A 72 9.02 -2.69 -20.07
C PRO A 72 7.70 -2.41 -20.76
N ALA A 73 6.64 -3.05 -20.27
CA ALA A 73 5.31 -2.58 -20.57
C ALA A 73 5.23 -1.10 -20.19
N ALA A 74 4.59 -0.28 -21.01
CA ALA A 74 4.37 1.12 -20.70
C ALA A 74 3.20 1.27 -19.70
N SER A 75 3.26 0.51 -18.61
CA SER A 75 2.19 0.44 -17.61
C SER A 75 2.01 1.75 -16.83
N GLY A 76 3.03 2.60 -16.75
CA GLY A 76 2.91 3.97 -16.24
C GLY A 76 2.48 4.99 -17.30
N GLY A 77 2.18 4.57 -18.52
CA GLY A 77 1.82 5.46 -19.64
C GLY A 77 0.31 5.72 -19.72
N PRO A 78 -0.09 6.79 -20.46
CA PRO A 78 -1.49 7.26 -20.48
C PRO A 78 -2.47 6.33 -21.22
N ARG A 79 -2.00 5.25 -21.81
CA ARG A 79 -2.82 4.27 -22.57
C ARG A 79 -2.88 2.90 -21.89
N PHE A 80 -2.41 2.78 -20.64
CA PHE A 80 -2.52 1.55 -19.88
C PHE A 80 -3.66 1.65 -18.88
N TYR A 81 -4.63 0.73 -18.96
CA TYR A 81 -5.86 0.73 -18.15
C TYR A 81 -6.01 -0.56 -17.32
N GLY A 82 -4.99 -1.39 -17.26
CA GLY A 82 -5.06 -2.69 -16.56
C GLY A 82 -4.51 -2.65 -15.14
N PHE A 83 -4.91 -3.63 -14.32
CA PHE A 83 -4.34 -3.96 -13.02
C PHE A 83 -4.35 -2.85 -11.95
N VAL A 84 -5.15 -1.80 -12.10
CA VAL A 84 -5.19 -0.66 -11.18
C VAL A 84 -3.79 -0.06 -10.95
N ILE A 85 -3.01 0.04 -12.03
CA ILE A 85 -1.67 0.64 -12.02
C ILE A 85 -1.80 2.14 -12.24
N GLY A 86 -1.27 2.94 -11.30
CA GLY A 86 -1.10 4.38 -11.45
C GLY A 86 0.13 4.70 -12.31
N GLY A 87 0.32 5.98 -12.61
CA GLY A 87 1.59 6.48 -13.10
C GLY A 87 2.52 6.83 -11.94
N ALA A 88 3.59 7.55 -12.23
CA ALA A 88 4.47 8.10 -11.20
C ALA A 88 4.73 9.59 -11.48
N LEU A 89 4.49 10.42 -10.47
CA LEU A 89 4.75 11.85 -10.53
C LEU A 89 6.26 12.11 -10.63
N PRO A 90 6.73 13.02 -11.50
CA PRO A 90 8.16 13.31 -11.63
C PRO A 90 8.84 13.68 -10.31
N VAL A 91 8.17 14.45 -9.44
CA VAL A 91 8.68 14.82 -8.12
C VAL A 91 8.83 13.60 -7.20
N ALA A 92 7.93 12.64 -7.28
CA ALA A 92 7.99 11.41 -6.48
C ALA A 92 9.11 10.48 -6.99
N ILE A 93 9.31 10.36 -8.31
CA ILE A 93 10.46 9.64 -8.90
C ILE A 93 11.78 10.26 -8.43
N ALA A 94 11.92 11.58 -8.48
CA ALA A 94 13.13 12.26 -8.04
C ALA A 94 13.40 12.04 -6.54
N ALA A 95 12.38 12.08 -5.70
CA ALA A 95 12.48 11.79 -4.27
C ALA A 95 12.86 10.33 -4.00
N ASP A 96 12.34 9.40 -4.80
CA ASP A 96 12.69 7.99 -4.73
C ASP A 96 14.16 7.73 -5.08
N TRP A 97 14.69 8.40 -6.11
CA TRP A 97 16.11 8.34 -6.44
C TRP A 97 17.00 8.89 -5.32
N LEU A 98 16.61 10.00 -4.69
CA LEU A 98 17.32 10.53 -3.53
C LEU A 98 17.27 9.55 -2.35
N THR A 99 16.12 8.91 -2.10
CA THR A 99 16.00 7.88 -1.07
C THR A 99 16.95 6.72 -1.31
N ALA A 100 17.11 6.29 -2.57
CA ALA A 100 18.09 5.27 -2.95
C ALA A 100 19.54 5.74 -2.77
N ALA A 101 19.82 7.00 -3.14
CA ALA A 101 21.17 7.56 -3.03
C ALA A 101 21.60 7.81 -1.58
N TRP A 102 20.68 8.16 -0.70
CA TRP A 102 20.95 8.34 0.74
C TRP A 102 21.18 7.01 1.45
N ASP A 103 20.60 5.92 0.97
CA ASP A 103 20.78 4.54 1.45
C ASP A 103 20.61 4.40 2.98
N GLN A 104 19.60 5.08 3.53
CA GLN A 104 19.33 5.08 4.96
C GLN A 104 18.24 4.08 5.32
N ASN A 105 18.43 3.39 6.46
CA ASN A 105 17.41 2.50 7.00
C ASN A 105 16.27 3.30 7.64
N GLY A 106 15.14 3.39 6.95
CA GLY A 106 13.94 4.08 7.42
C GLY A 106 13.18 3.37 8.56
N GLY A 107 13.68 2.24 9.04
CA GLY A 107 13.06 1.52 10.17
C GLY A 107 13.29 2.20 11.51
N GLY A 108 14.37 2.96 11.68
CA GLY A 108 14.71 3.57 12.96
C GLY A 108 15.06 5.05 12.86
N TYR A 109 14.81 5.79 13.95
CA TYR A 109 15.16 7.21 14.03
C TYR A 109 16.69 7.43 14.01
N LEU A 110 17.44 6.68 14.80
CA LEU A 110 18.89 6.89 14.92
C LEU A 110 19.66 6.76 13.60
N PRO A 111 19.41 5.73 12.76
CA PRO A 111 20.09 5.61 11.46
C PRO A 111 19.55 6.57 10.38
N ALA A 112 18.35 7.13 10.55
CA ALA A 112 17.69 7.95 9.53
C ALA A 112 16.81 9.07 10.11
N PRO A 113 17.33 9.98 10.95
CA PRO A 113 16.48 10.93 11.70
C PRO A 113 15.65 11.84 10.78
N ALA A 114 16.25 12.37 9.71
CA ALA A 114 15.52 13.22 8.77
C ALA A 114 14.42 12.45 8.02
N LEU A 115 14.68 11.21 7.62
CA LEU A 115 13.69 10.40 6.89
C LEU A 115 12.56 9.94 7.80
N SER A 116 12.84 9.64 9.07
CA SER A 116 11.82 9.31 10.06
C SER A 116 10.84 10.49 10.28
N VAL A 117 11.36 11.71 10.39
CA VAL A 117 10.52 12.92 10.51
C VAL A 117 9.74 13.19 9.20
N VAL A 118 10.34 12.97 8.04
CA VAL A 118 9.64 13.10 6.75
C VAL A 118 8.47 12.11 6.66
N GLU A 119 8.65 10.87 7.09
CA GLU A 119 7.56 9.89 7.14
C GLU A 119 6.48 10.27 8.15
N GLU A 120 6.85 10.75 9.34
CA GLU A 120 5.89 11.25 10.34
C GLU A 120 5.01 12.39 9.78
N VAL A 121 5.63 13.36 9.11
CA VAL A 121 4.91 14.47 8.46
C VAL A 121 4.00 13.95 7.35
N ALA A 122 4.49 13.05 6.49
CA ALA A 122 3.69 12.44 5.43
C ALA A 122 2.50 11.65 6.00
N ALA A 123 2.72 10.91 7.09
CA ALA A 123 1.67 10.19 7.82
C ALA A 123 0.57 11.14 8.33
N GLY A 124 0.95 12.28 8.90
CA GLY A 124 0.03 13.32 9.34
C GLY A 124 -0.83 13.85 8.17
N TRP A 125 -0.21 14.16 7.05
CA TRP A 125 -0.91 14.65 5.86
C TRP A 125 -1.85 13.60 5.25
N VAL A 126 -1.44 12.33 5.21
CA VAL A 126 -2.30 11.23 4.73
C VAL A 126 -3.55 11.12 5.58
N ARG A 127 -3.41 11.04 6.92
CA ARG A 127 -4.57 10.99 7.83
C ARG A 127 -5.54 12.14 7.61
N ASP A 128 -5.00 13.34 7.51
CA ASP A 128 -5.77 14.57 7.36
C ASP A 128 -6.49 14.65 5.99
N LEU A 129 -5.81 14.29 4.88
CA LEU A 129 -6.40 14.24 3.54
C LEU A 129 -7.53 13.20 3.43
N LEU A 130 -7.35 12.05 4.08
CA LEU A 130 -8.31 10.96 4.04
C LEU A 130 -9.43 11.11 5.10
N GLY A 131 -9.34 12.13 5.98
CA GLY A 131 -10.33 12.40 7.02
C GLY A 131 -10.36 11.33 8.11
N LEU A 132 -9.23 10.67 8.38
CA LEU A 132 -9.10 9.63 9.38
C LEU A 132 -8.79 10.20 10.76
N PRO A 133 -9.08 9.46 11.87
CA PRO A 133 -8.88 9.95 13.22
C PRO A 133 -7.43 10.40 13.47
N ALA A 134 -7.26 11.58 14.06
CA ALA A 134 -5.95 12.21 14.26
C ALA A 134 -4.97 11.37 15.12
N GLY A 135 -5.48 10.53 16.02
CA GLY A 135 -4.68 9.61 16.85
C GLY A 135 -4.21 8.34 16.15
N SER A 136 -4.65 8.08 14.92
CA SER A 136 -4.29 6.86 14.21
C SER A 136 -2.78 6.82 13.88
N SER A 137 -2.18 5.64 14.02
CA SER A 137 -0.82 5.35 13.57
C SER A 137 -0.77 5.02 12.08
N VAL A 138 0.38 5.24 11.44
CA VAL A 138 0.55 5.02 9.99
C VAL A 138 1.85 4.28 9.73
N GLY A 139 1.79 3.18 8.98
CA GLY A 139 2.95 2.45 8.48
C GLY A 139 3.05 2.53 6.96
N PHE A 140 4.24 2.86 6.44
CA PHE A 140 4.54 2.81 5.00
C PHE A 140 5.15 1.46 4.64
N VAL A 141 4.37 0.63 3.99
CA VAL A 141 4.68 -0.77 3.64
C VAL A 141 4.83 -0.97 2.14
N THR A 142 5.11 -2.18 1.68
CA THR A 142 5.38 -2.48 0.27
C THR A 142 4.15 -2.38 -0.65
N GLY A 143 2.95 -2.43 -0.12
CA GLY A 143 1.73 -2.34 -0.94
C GLY A 143 0.49 -2.78 -0.18
N GLY A 144 -0.68 -2.71 -0.83
CA GLY A 144 -1.99 -3.00 -0.24
C GLY A 144 -2.07 -4.34 0.45
N GLN A 145 -1.43 -5.39 -0.08
CA GLN A 145 -1.37 -6.69 0.58
C GLN A 145 -0.68 -6.60 1.94
N MET A 146 0.47 -5.92 2.03
CA MET A 146 1.17 -5.74 3.31
C MET A 146 0.47 -4.73 4.20
N ALA A 147 -0.23 -3.76 3.63
CA ALA A 147 -1.09 -2.85 4.41
C ALA A 147 -2.26 -3.63 5.04
N ASN A 148 -2.94 -4.50 4.29
CA ASN A 148 -3.96 -5.39 4.83
C ASN A 148 -3.38 -6.34 5.90
N PHE A 149 -2.22 -6.97 5.64
CA PHE A 149 -1.55 -7.81 6.62
C PHE A 149 -1.25 -7.04 7.93
N THR A 150 -0.68 -5.85 7.83
CA THR A 150 -0.33 -5.00 8.99
C THR A 150 -1.58 -4.60 9.78
N CYS A 151 -2.63 -4.14 9.09
CA CYS A 151 -3.91 -3.77 9.72
C CYS A 151 -4.59 -4.97 10.38
N LEU A 152 -4.62 -6.12 9.71
CA LEU A 152 -5.24 -7.34 10.25
C LEU A 152 -4.40 -7.98 11.36
N SER A 153 -3.07 -7.76 11.37
CA SER A 153 -2.21 -8.14 12.50
C SER A 153 -2.58 -7.34 13.76
N ALA A 154 -2.74 -6.02 13.63
CA ALA A 154 -3.21 -5.16 14.72
C ALA A 154 -4.64 -5.54 15.16
N ALA A 155 -5.53 -5.83 14.20
CA ALA A 155 -6.88 -6.31 14.49
C ALA A 155 -6.88 -7.62 15.29
N ARG A 156 -6.09 -8.62 14.85
CA ARG A 156 -5.92 -9.89 15.55
C ARG A 156 -5.42 -9.68 16.98
N HIS A 157 -4.41 -8.82 17.14
CA HIS A 157 -3.91 -8.46 18.47
C HIS A 157 -5.02 -7.87 19.35
N ALA A 158 -5.72 -6.86 18.83
CA ALA A 158 -6.75 -6.13 19.61
C ALA A 158 -7.91 -7.03 20.04
N VAL A 159 -8.50 -7.80 19.10
CA VAL A 159 -9.66 -8.65 19.41
C VAL A 159 -9.30 -9.81 20.35
N LEU A 160 -8.06 -10.33 20.28
CA LEU A 160 -7.58 -11.37 21.20
C LEU A 160 -7.21 -10.79 22.56
N ARG A 161 -6.54 -9.64 22.63
CA ARG A 161 -6.28 -8.89 23.87
C ARG A 161 -7.59 -8.64 24.64
N ASP A 162 -8.62 -8.18 23.94
CA ASP A 162 -9.92 -7.88 24.54
C ASP A 162 -10.66 -9.16 25.03
N ALA A 163 -10.29 -10.31 24.45
CA ALA A 163 -10.70 -11.64 24.92
C ALA A 163 -9.78 -12.24 26.00
N GLY A 164 -8.78 -11.49 26.48
CA GLY A 164 -7.85 -11.90 27.53
C GLY A 164 -6.68 -12.77 27.07
N TRP A 165 -6.32 -12.73 25.77
CA TRP A 165 -5.25 -13.54 25.19
C TRP A 165 -4.13 -12.67 24.60
N ASP A 166 -2.88 -12.94 24.98
CA ASP A 166 -1.69 -12.30 24.40
C ASP A 166 -1.16 -13.12 23.21
N VAL A 167 -1.61 -12.76 22.00
CA VAL A 167 -1.21 -13.49 20.79
C VAL A 167 0.25 -13.30 20.39
N GLU A 168 0.87 -12.21 20.81
CA GLU A 168 2.29 -11.95 20.50
C GLU A 168 3.22 -12.78 21.38
N ALA A 169 2.81 -13.08 22.61
CA ALA A 169 3.56 -13.95 23.53
C ALA A 169 3.23 -15.43 23.32
N ASP A 170 1.95 -15.78 23.20
CA ASP A 170 1.46 -17.17 23.30
C ASP A 170 1.09 -17.77 21.92
N GLY A 171 1.03 -16.95 20.86
CA GLY A 171 0.62 -17.37 19.52
C GLY A 171 -0.84 -17.82 19.46
N LEU A 172 -1.19 -18.60 18.42
CA LEU A 172 -2.56 -19.08 18.21
C LEU A 172 -2.79 -20.53 18.65
N GLN A 173 -1.73 -21.29 18.95
CA GLN A 173 -1.82 -22.76 19.14
C GLN A 173 -2.07 -23.18 20.60
N GLY A 174 -1.89 -22.31 21.55
CA GLY A 174 -1.97 -22.60 22.98
C GLY A 174 -3.39 -22.57 23.59
N GLY A 175 -4.44 -22.62 22.78
CA GLY A 175 -5.82 -22.48 23.25
C GLY A 175 -6.38 -21.06 23.07
N ALA A 176 -5.84 -20.28 22.14
CA ALA A 176 -6.35 -18.96 21.79
C ALA A 176 -7.83 -19.02 21.42
N PRO A 177 -8.63 -18.02 21.81
CA PRO A 177 -9.99 -17.87 21.30
C PRO A 177 -9.99 -17.83 19.78
N GLU A 178 -10.96 -18.47 19.16
CA GLU A 178 -11.07 -18.48 17.70
C GLU A 178 -11.44 -17.09 17.18
N VAL A 179 -10.58 -16.51 16.36
CA VAL A 179 -10.89 -15.24 15.68
C VAL A 179 -11.76 -15.50 14.47
N ARG A 180 -12.91 -14.85 14.41
CA ARG A 180 -13.84 -14.89 13.27
C ARG A 180 -13.53 -13.74 12.31
N VAL A 181 -13.38 -14.04 11.02
CA VAL A 181 -13.20 -13.04 9.99
C VAL A 181 -14.41 -13.07 9.06
N ILE A 182 -15.03 -11.91 8.84
CA ILE A 182 -16.15 -11.73 7.92
C ILE A 182 -15.69 -10.80 6.80
N ALA A 183 -16.02 -11.12 5.56
CA ALA A 183 -15.75 -10.28 4.39
C ALA A 183 -16.89 -10.40 3.37
N GLY A 184 -17.03 -9.41 2.50
CA GLY A 184 -17.91 -9.53 1.33
C GLY A 184 -17.43 -10.61 0.36
N GLU A 185 -18.32 -11.26 -0.35
CA GLU A 185 -17.96 -12.30 -1.34
C GLU A 185 -17.12 -11.76 -2.50
N GLN A 186 -17.10 -10.43 -2.72
CA GLN A 186 -16.25 -9.74 -3.68
C GLN A 186 -15.00 -9.11 -3.06
N ALA A 187 -14.66 -9.46 -1.80
CA ALA A 187 -13.45 -8.96 -1.16
C ALA A 187 -12.19 -9.36 -1.95
N HIS A 188 -11.25 -8.43 -2.07
CA HIS A 188 -10.02 -8.69 -2.81
C HIS A 188 -9.21 -9.84 -2.19
N VAL A 189 -8.56 -10.65 -3.04
CA VAL A 189 -7.77 -11.83 -2.64
C VAL A 189 -6.69 -11.53 -1.58
N THR A 190 -6.24 -10.29 -1.47
CA THR A 190 -5.25 -9.88 -0.45
C THR A 190 -5.74 -10.05 0.99
N ILE A 191 -7.04 -9.99 1.24
CA ILE A 191 -7.63 -10.30 2.56
C ILE A 191 -7.43 -11.79 2.88
N GLN A 192 -7.73 -12.67 1.92
CA GLN A 192 -7.51 -14.12 2.08
C GLN A 192 -6.03 -14.45 2.32
N VAL A 193 -5.13 -13.80 1.56
CA VAL A 193 -3.68 -13.95 1.71
C VAL A 193 -3.22 -13.47 3.09
N ALA A 194 -3.69 -12.30 3.55
CA ALA A 194 -3.35 -11.79 4.88
C ALA A 194 -3.84 -12.72 5.99
N CYS A 195 -5.08 -13.22 5.93
CA CYS A 195 -5.62 -14.20 6.88
C CYS A 195 -4.78 -15.49 6.91
N ARG A 196 -4.36 -15.98 5.73
CA ARG A 196 -3.47 -17.15 5.64
C ARG A 196 -2.12 -16.89 6.33
N MET A 197 -1.50 -15.74 6.05
CA MET A 197 -0.21 -15.37 6.65
C MET A 197 -0.30 -15.20 8.17
N LEU A 198 -1.43 -14.72 8.66
CA LEU A 198 -1.70 -14.52 10.10
C LEU A 198 -2.11 -15.82 10.83
N GLY A 199 -2.22 -16.94 10.12
CA GLY A 199 -2.67 -18.20 10.71
C GLY A 199 -4.16 -18.28 11.00
N LEU A 200 -4.96 -17.32 10.49
CA LEU A 200 -6.42 -17.29 10.65
C LEU A 200 -7.14 -18.22 9.65
N GLY A 201 -6.45 -18.62 8.57
CA GLY A 201 -6.99 -19.52 7.55
C GLY A 201 -7.86 -18.82 6.51
N ALA A 202 -7.50 -18.93 5.22
CA ALA A 202 -8.27 -18.30 4.13
C ALA A 202 -9.67 -18.90 3.96
N GLU A 203 -9.80 -20.22 4.10
CA GLU A 203 -11.08 -20.95 3.97
C GLU A 203 -12.02 -20.79 5.19
N ARG A 204 -11.54 -20.10 6.25
CA ARG A 204 -12.34 -19.84 7.46
C ARG A 204 -13.02 -18.48 7.45
N ILE A 205 -12.82 -17.69 6.40
CA ILE A 205 -13.48 -16.40 6.23
C ILE A 205 -14.96 -16.64 5.97
N CYS A 206 -15.82 -16.05 6.80
CA CYS A 206 -17.26 -16.02 6.57
C CYS A 206 -17.56 -14.99 5.48
N LEU A 207 -17.93 -15.46 4.31
CA LEU A 207 -18.29 -14.60 3.19
C LEU A 207 -19.76 -14.21 3.28
N VAL A 208 -20.07 -12.93 3.24
CA VAL A 208 -21.43 -12.39 3.22
C VAL A 208 -21.80 -11.91 1.83
N ALA A 209 -23.08 -12.08 1.49
CA ALA A 209 -23.60 -11.76 0.19
C ALA A 209 -23.38 -10.29 -0.21
N ALA A 210 -23.06 -10.08 -1.48
CA ALA A 210 -22.99 -8.77 -2.10
C ALA A 210 -24.27 -8.46 -2.90
N ASP A 211 -24.42 -7.18 -3.25
CA ASP A 211 -25.45 -6.73 -4.20
C ASP A 211 -24.96 -6.87 -5.66
N ALA A 212 -25.78 -6.42 -6.60
CA ALA A 212 -25.49 -6.51 -8.04
C ALA A 212 -24.24 -5.70 -8.47
N GLU A 213 -23.79 -4.77 -7.65
CA GLU A 213 -22.59 -3.96 -7.90
C GLU A 213 -21.36 -4.47 -7.12
N GLY A 214 -21.49 -5.58 -6.39
CA GLY A 214 -20.41 -6.19 -5.63
C GLY A 214 -20.22 -5.60 -4.24
N ARG A 215 -21.14 -4.77 -3.73
CA ARG A 215 -21.07 -4.17 -2.39
C ARG A 215 -21.57 -5.15 -1.33
N MET A 216 -20.86 -5.25 -0.22
CA MET A 216 -21.31 -6.01 0.95
C MET A 216 -22.72 -5.58 1.37
N ARG A 217 -23.63 -6.51 1.55
CA ARG A 217 -24.98 -6.23 2.03
C ARG A 217 -24.99 -6.09 3.55
N PRO A 218 -25.42 -4.91 4.09
CA PRO A 218 -25.44 -4.69 5.56
C PRO A 218 -26.43 -5.58 6.33
N ASP A 219 -27.49 -6.03 5.69
CA ASP A 219 -28.43 -7.00 6.28
C ASP A 219 -27.75 -8.37 6.46
N ALA A 220 -27.10 -8.87 5.40
CA ALA A 220 -26.35 -10.13 5.44
C ALA A 220 -25.19 -10.07 6.47
N LEU A 221 -24.51 -8.92 6.59
CA LEU A 221 -23.50 -8.72 7.63
C LEU A 221 -24.09 -8.80 9.04
N ARG A 222 -25.23 -8.15 9.27
CA ARG A 222 -25.90 -8.20 10.60
C ARG A 222 -26.31 -9.61 10.97
N ASP A 223 -26.84 -10.38 10.01
CA ASP A 223 -27.21 -11.77 10.21
C ASP A 223 -25.98 -12.62 10.58
N ALA A 224 -24.87 -12.49 9.82
CA ALA A 224 -23.62 -13.19 10.12
C ALA A 224 -23.05 -12.80 11.49
N LEU A 225 -23.09 -11.52 11.86
CA LEU A 225 -22.64 -11.04 13.18
C LEU A 225 -23.52 -11.56 14.33
N ALA A 226 -24.80 -11.81 14.08
CA ALA A 226 -25.70 -12.36 15.09
C ALA A 226 -25.44 -13.86 15.36
N GLU A 227 -24.99 -14.60 14.35
CA GLU A 227 -24.73 -16.04 14.46
C GLU A 227 -23.32 -16.36 15.02
N LEU A 228 -22.36 -15.43 14.90
CA LEU A 228 -20.98 -15.65 15.30
C LEU A 228 -20.72 -15.11 16.69
N GLU A 229 -20.01 -15.91 17.50
CA GLU A 229 -19.55 -15.53 18.85
C GLU A 229 -18.02 -15.39 18.86
N GLY A 230 -17.51 -14.61 19.83
CA GLY A 230 -16.08 -14.43 20.08
C GLY A 230 -15.44 -13.27 19.33
N PRO A 231 -14.10 -13.20 19.37
CA PRO A 231 -13.30 -12.15 18.71
C PRO A 231 -13.60 -12.09 17.22
N THR A 232 -14.03 -10.93 16.71
CA THR A 232 -14.52 -10.82 15.33
C THR A 232 -13.88 -9.63 14.62
N ILE A 233 -13.46 -9.85 13.36
CA ILE A 233 -12.93 -8.86 12.43
C ILE A 233 -13.83 -8.83 11.19
N VAL A 234 -14.28 -7.64 10.80
CA VAL A 234 -15.03 -7.42 9.56
C VAL A 234 -14.15 -6.66 8.58
N CYS A 235 -14.01 -7.18 7.35
CA CYS A 235 -13.27 -6.55 6.27
C CYS A 235 -14.24 -5.98 5.25
N ALA A 236 -14.43 -4.66 5.27
CA ALA A 236 -15.16 -3.92 4.24
C ALA A 236 -14.20 -3.43 3.14
N GLN A 237 -14.75 -3.02 2.00
CA GLN A 237 -13.97 -2.60 0.83
C GLN A 237 -14.41 -1.21 0.35
N ALA A 238 -13.44 -0.32 0.13
CA ALA A 238 -13.64 0.97 -0.50
C ALA A 238 -13.06 0.97 -1.92
N GLY A 239 -13.88 0.63 -2.89
CA GLY A 239 -13.54 0.44 -4.30
C GLY A 239 -13.38 -1.05 -4.67
N GLU A 240 -14.44 -1.66 -5.21
CA GLU A 240 -14.37 -3.00 -5.82
C GLU A 240 -13.64 -2.91 -7.16
N ILE A 241 -12.75 -3.86 -7.46
CA ILE A 241 -11.81 -3.77 -8.59
C ILE A 241 -12.50 -3.78 -9.98
N ASN A 242 -13.66 -4.42 -10.10
CA ASN A 242 -14.35 -4.59 -11.38
C ASN A 242 -15.40 -3.50 -11.61
N THR A 243 -16.10 -3.07 -10.57
CA THR A 243 -17.22 -2.12 -10.64
C THR A 243 -16.87 -0.72 -10.14
N GLY A 244 -15.83 -0.61 -9.33
CA GLY A 244 -15.49 0.62 -8.61
C GLY A 244 -16.44 0.93 -7.45
N ALA A 245 -17.36 0.04 -7.11
CA ALA A 245 -18.35 0.25 -6.06
C ALA A 245 -17.70 0.26 -4.67
N PHE A 246 -18.32 0.99 -3.74
CA PHE A 246 -17.91 1.10 -2.35
C PHE A 246 -18.92 0.40 -1.48
N ASP A 247 -18.45 -0.39 -0.52
CA ASP A 247 -19.32 -0.92 0.53
C ASP A 247 -20.02 0.21 1.29
N PRO A 248 -21.24 0.03 1.75
CA PRO A 248 -21.95 1.03 2.53
C PRO A 248 -21.35 1.12 3.94
N LEU A 249 -20.26 1.88 4.10
CA LEU A 249 -19.41 1.89 5.29
C LEU A 249 -20.16 2.34 6.54
N SER A 250 -21.07 3.32 6.43
CA SER A 250 -21.83 3.82 7.57
C SER A 250 -22.62 2.72 8.28
N PRO A 251 -23.52 1.95 7.66
CA PRO A 251 -24.22 0.86 8.32
C PRO A 251 -23.31 -0.33 8.70
N ILE A 252 -22.18 -0.55 8.00
CA ILE A 252 -21.21 -1.60 8.35
C ILE A 252 -20.48 -1.26 9.64
N THR A 253 -19.96 -0.04 9.78
CA THR A 253 -19.27 0.41 11.01
C THR A 253 -20.22 0.46 12.20
N ASP A 254 -21.50 0.80 11.99
CA ASP A 254 -22.51 0.74 13.04
C ASP A 254 -22.77 -0.70 13.51
N ALA A 255 -22.86 -1.66 12.58
CA ALA A 255 -23.03 -3.07 12.91
C ALA A 255 -21.81 -3.64 13.67
N CYS A 256 -20.60 -3.31 13.22
CA CYS A 256 -19.36 -3.70 13.90
C CYS A 256 -19.30 -3.16 15.32
N ARG A 257 -19.58 -1.87 15.50
CA ARG A 257 -19.59 -1.22 16.83
C ARG A 257 -20.62 -1.84 17.77
N ALA A 258 -21.82 -2.11 17.28
CA ALA A 258 -22.89 -2.73 18.09
C ALA A 258 -22.51 -4.12 18.61
N ARG A 259 -21.61 -4.82 17.90
CA ARG A 259 -21.16 -6.18 18.23
C ARG A 259 -19.77 -6.21 18.91
N GLY A 260 -19.06 -5.09 18.98
CA GLY A 260 -17.68 -5.05 19.45
C GLY A 260 -16.70 -5.72 18.50
N ALA A 261 -17.04 -5.78 17.20
CA ALA A 261 -16.17 -6.31 16.16
C ALA A 261 -15.23 -5.23 15.63
N TRP A 262 -14.01 -5.60 15.30
CA TRP A 262 -13.05 -4.74 14.60
C TRP A 262 -13.47 -4.54 13.14
N CYS A 263 -13.54 -3.30 12.71
CA CYS A 263 -13.84 -2.94 11.32
C CYS A 263 -12.56 -2.54 10.58
N HIS A 264 -12.16 -3.31 9.57
CA HIS A 264 -11.07 -3.01 8.66
C HIS A 264 -11.63 -2.59 7.31
N VAL A 265 -11.04 -1.56 6.68
CA VAL A 265 -11.41 -1.09 5.33
C VAL A 265 -10.23 -1.29 4.37
N ASP A 266 -10.39 -2.23 3.44
CA ASP A 266 -9.50 -2.31 2.27
C ASP A 266 -9.90 -1.22 1.27
N GLY A 267 -9.16 -0.13 1.28
CA GLY A 267 -9.31 1.00 0.37
C GLY A 267 -8.11 1.16 -0.56
N ALA A 268 -7.60 0.03 -1.09
CA ALA A 268 -6.34 -0.05 -1.85
C ALA A 268 -6.18 1.08 -2.89
N PHE A 269 -7.26 1.50 -3.54
CA PHE A 269 -7.26 2.72 -4.37
C PHE A 269 -8.38 3.68 -3.96
N GLY A 270 -9.58 3.19 -3.63
CA GLY A 270 -10.76 4.01 -3.46
C GLY A 270 -10.72 4.94 -2.24
N LEU A 271 -9.90 4.65 -1.22
CA LEU A 271 -9.77 5.52 -0.05
C LEU A 271 -9.32 6.95 -0.42
N TRP A 272 -8.57 7.13 -1.51
CA TRP A 272 -8.16 8.45 -2.00
C TRP A 272 -9.31 9.34 -2.47
N ALA A 273 -10.51 8.78 -2.74
CA ALA A 273 -11.70 9.56 -3.02
C ALA A 273 -12.07 10.51 -1.86
N ALA A 274 -11.67 10.19 -0.61
CA ALA A 274 -11.84 11.07 0.55
C ALA A 274 -11.16 12.43 0.40
N ALA A 275 -10.08 12.50 -0.38
CA ALA A 275 -9.32 13.73 -0.61
C ALA A 275 -10.07 14.74 -1.54
N SER A 276 -11.11 14.31 -2.25
CA SER A 276 -11.94 15.18 -3.09
C SER A 276 -13.31 15.43 -2.46
N PRO A 277 -13.70 16.70 -2.24
CA PRO A 277 -15.04 17.04 -1.74
C PRO A 277 -16.17 16.51 -2.63
N SER A 278 -15.96 16.43 -3.95
CA SER A 278 -16.95 15.98 -4.93
C SER A 278 -17.08 14.45 -5.00
N ARG A 279 -16.07 13.68 -4.51
CA ARG A 279 -16.00 12.22 -4.64
C ARG A 279 -16.07 11.48 -3.31
N ARG A 280 -16.03 12.16 -2.18
CA ARG A 280 -15.96 11.56 -0.84
C ARG A 280 -17.25 10.91 -0.35
N ALA A 281 -18.41 11.24 -0.94
CA ALA A 281 -19.72 10.77 -0.45
C ALA A 281 -19.82 9.22 -0.29
N PRO A 282 -19.27 8.39 -1.17
CA PRO A 282 -19.28 6.93 -0.99
C PRO A 282 -18.50 6.42 0.24
N LEU A 283 -17.68 7.27 0.85
CA LEU A 283 -16.88 6.95 2.05
C LEU A 283 -17.55 7.41 3.36
N ASP A 284 -18.82 7.77 3.35
CA ASP A 284 -19.54 8.15 4.58
C ASP A 284 -19.42 7.06 5.64
N GLY A 285 -18.94 7.43 6.83
CA GLY A 285 -18.70 6.51 7.96
C GLY A 285 -17.31 5.84 7.96
N VAL A 286 -16.46 6.11 6.97
CA VAL A 286 -15.11 5.51 6.90
C VAL A 286 -14.27 5.82 8.13
N GLU A 287 -14.40 7.02 8.69
CA GLU A 287 -13.66 7.48 9.88
C GLU A 287 -13.99 6.71 11.17
N ARG A 288 -15.05 5.90 11.14
CA ARG A 288 -15.53 5.11 12.27
C ARG A 288 -14.99 3.67 12.29
N ALA A 289 -14.27 3.27 11.24
CA ALA A 289 -13.57 2.00 11.22
C ALA A 289 -12.32 2.02 12.13
N ASP A 290 -11.73 0.86 12.36
CA ASP A 290 -10.60 0.67 13.26
C ASP A 290 -9.26 0.61 12.51
N SER A 291 -9.27 0.25 11.22
CA SER A 291 -8.08 0.25 10.38
C SER A 291 -8.38 0.39 8.90
N TRP A 292 -7.40 0.92 8.16
CA TRP A 292 -7.51 1.21 6.72
C TRP A 292 -6.22 0.84 5.99
N ALA A 293 -6.36 0.19 4.86
CA ALA A 293 -5.26 -0.07 3.93
C ALA A 293 -5.46 0.72 2.64
N THR A 294 -4.41 1.33 2.12
CA THR A 294 -4.42 1.96 0.79
C THR A 294 -3.06 1.90 0.12
N ASP A 295 -2.99 2.19 -1.17
CA ASP A 295 -1.75 2.25 -1.94
C ASP A 295 -1.44 3.68 -2.40
N ALA A 296 -0.23 4.14 -2.11
CA ALA A 296 0.30 5.36 -2.70
C ALA A 296 0.75 5.14 -4.16
N HIS A 297 1.20 3.94 -4.50
CA HIS A 297 1.63 3.58 -5.86
C HIS A 297 0.47 3.32 -6.84
N LYS A 298 -0.78 3.47 -6.41
CA LYS A 298 -1.96 3.44 -7.27
C LYS A 298 -2.41 4.86 -7.58
N TRP A 299 -3.49 5.33 -6.98
CA TRP A 299 -4.12 6.61 -7.34
C TRP A 299 -3.30 7.86 -6.99
N LEU A 300 -2.44 7.82 -5.96
CA LEU A 300 -1.56 8.96 -5.64
C LEU A 300 -0.36 9.11 -6.61
N ASN A 301 -0.13 8.14 -7.48
CA ASN A 301 0.95 8.18 -8.48
C ASN A 301 2.35 8.33 -7.87
N VAL A 302 2.61 7.60 -6.81
CA VAL A 302 3.96 7.40 -6.25
C VAL A 302 4.60 6.18 -6.95
N PRO A 303 5.91 6.17 -7.20
CA PRO A 303 6.57 4.98 -7.76
C PRO A 303 6.39 3.73 -6.89
N TYR A 304 6.40 2.56 -7.52
CA TYR A 304 6.52 1.29 -6.81
C TYR A 304 7.82 1.24 -6.01
N ASP A 305 7.75 0.78 -4.73
CA ASP A 305 6.56 0.25 -4.07
C ASP A 305 6.19 1.10 -2.84
N CYS A 306 4.90 1.37 -2.63
CA CYS A 306 4.42 2.01 -1.42
C CYS A 306 2.93 1.73 -1.17
N GLY A 307 2.64 0.98 -0.11
CA GLY A 307 1.32 0.87 0.52
C GLY A 307 1.31 1.62 1.85
N ILE A 308 0.13 1.86 2.36
CA ILE A 308 -0.10 2.61 3.60
C ILE A 308 -1.08 1.83 4.46
N ALA A 309 -0.64 1.44 5.66
CA ALA A 309 -1.48 0.89 6.71
C ALA A 309 -1.79 1.98 7.72
N VAL A 310 -3.06 2.16 8.07
CA VAL A 310 -3.50 3.12 9.09
C VAL A 310 -4.33 2.37 10.12
N VAL A 311 -4.06 2.58 11.41
CA VAL A 311 -4.74 1.89 12.52
C VAL A 311 -5.13 2.91 13.58
N ALA A 312 -6.40 2.89 14.00
CA ALA A 312 -6.92 3.82 15.01
C ALA A 312 -6.32 3.55 16.39
N ASP A 313 -6.22 2.28 16.80
CA ASP A 313 -5.54 1.86 18.04
C ASP A 313 -4.03 1.73 17.80
N ALA A 314 -3.30 2.82 18.00
CA ALA A 314 -1.84 2.85 17.86
C ALA A 314 -1.14 1.87 18.83
N THR A 315 -1.75 1.52 19.96
CA THR A 315 -1.19 0.57 20.91
C THR A 315 -1.25 -0.84 20.34
N ALA A 316 -2.38 -1.24 19.78
CA ALA A 316 -2.52 -2.53 19.10
C ALA A 316 -1.61 -2.63 17.86
N HIS A 317 -1.48 -1.54 17.09
CA HIS A 317 -0.59 -1.52 15.94
C HIS A 317 0.86 -1.73 16.35
N ARG A 318 1.34 -0.98 17.35
CA ARG A 318 2.69 -1.12 17.89
C ARG A 318 2.93 -2.52 18.45
N ALA A 319 2.02 -3.05 19.25
CA ALA A 319 2.16 -4.38 19.84
C ALA A 319 2.32 -5.48 18.78
N ALA A 320 1.59 -5.37 17.66
CA ALA A 320 1.64 -6.33 16.57
C ALA A 320 2.91 -6.24 15.70
N MET A 321 3.63 -5.08 15.70
CA MET A 321 4.75 -4.83 14.78
C MET A 321 6.09 -4.70 15.50
N THR A 322 6.12 -4.04 16.67
CA THR A 322 7.38 -3.71 17.36
C THR A 322 8.17 -4.95 17.74
N SER A 323 9.47 -4.89 17.47
CA SER A 323 10.43 -5.88 17.92
C SER A 323 11.41 -5.22 18.89
N THR A 324 11.74 -5.93 19.97
CA THR A 324 12.75 -5.51 20.96
C THR A 324 13.95 -6.43 20.93
N SER A 325 15.16 -5.87 21.07
CA SER A 325 16.37 -6.66 21.25
C SER A 325 17.42 -5.82 22.00
N ALA A 326 18.47 -6.49 22.49
CA ALA A 326 19.52 -5.84 23.29
C ALA A 326 20.30 -4.73 22.54
N TYR A 327 20.30 -4.76 21.19
CA TYR A 327 20.96 -3.76 20.36
C TYR A 327 20.02 -2.66 19.84
N ILE A 328 18.70 -2.85 19.99
CA ILE A 328 17.71 -1.82 19.66
C ILE A 328 17.52 -0.99 20.93
N PRO A 329 17.88 0.32 20.92
CA PRO A 329 17.67 1.17 22.07
C PRO A 329 16.19 1.19 22.46
N SER A 330 15.93 1.10 23.76
CA SER A 330 14.58 1.41 24.25
C SER A 330 14.31 2.89 23.97
N HIS A 331 13.39 3.17 23.07
CA HIS A 331 12.96 4.53 22.78
C HIS A 331 11.92 4.93 23.83
N THR A 332 12.30 5.86 24.68
CA THR A 332 11.45 6.43 25.74
C THR A 332 11.02 7.86 25.41
N GLY A 333 11.45 8.37 24.26
CA GLY A 333 11.18 9.71 23.78
C GLY A 333 10.06 9.76 22.71
N ASP A 334 9.86 10.95 22.15
CA ASP A 334 8.88 11.23 21.11
C ASP A 334 9.42 10.97 19.68
N GLU A 335 10.63 10.38 19.57
CA GLU A 335 11.23 10.11 18.27
C GLU A 335 10.40 9.10 17.46
N PRO A 336 10.16 9.37 16.15
CA PRO A 336 9.41 8.48 15.30
C PRO A 336 10.23 7.25 14.87
N TRP A 337 9.76 6.07 15.22
CA TRP A 337 10.39 4.79 14.85
C TRP A 337 9.51 4.05 13.85
N GLY A 338 9.99 3.92 12.60
CA GLY A 338 9.22 3.34 11.52
C GLY A 338 8.86 1.86 11.72
N PHE A 339 9.75 1.06 12.37
CA PHE A 339 9.49 -0.35 12.67
C PHE A 339 8.38 -0.58 13.71
N ASP A 340 7.95 0.46 14.43
CA ASP A 340 6.76 0.36 15.30
C ASP A 340 5.46 0.15 14.51
N TRP A 341 5.50 0.47 13.21
CA TRP A 341 4.33 0.54 12.34
C TRP A 341 4.41 -0.33 11.09
N THR A 342 5.48 -1.11 10.94
CA THR A 342 5.71 -1.94 9.75
C THR A 342 6.27 -3.30 10.13
N PRO A 343 5.99 -4.36 9.35
CA PRO A 343 6.50 -5.71 9.64
C PRO A 343 8.01 -5.87 9.39
N GLU A 344 8.65 -4.90 8.71
CA GLU A 344 10.07 -4.94 8.42
C GLU A 344 10.86 -4.08 9.42
N LEU A 345 11.93 -4.65 9.98
CA LEU A 345 12.85 -3.94 10.85
C LEU A 345 13.78 -3.03 10.04
N SER A 346 14.45 -3.60 9.04
CA SER A 346 15.30 -2.85 8.09
C SER A 346 14.52 -2.62 6.81
N ARG A 347 14.27 -1.35 6.46
CA ARG A 347 13.44 -1.01 5.32
C ARG A 347 13.83 0.30 4.65
N ARG A 348 13.43 0.44 3.40
CA ARG A 348 13.44 1.69 2.67
C ARG A 348 12.46 2.70 3.31
N ALA A 349 12.80 3.99 3.30
CA ALA A 349 11.89 5.07 3.71
C ALA A 349 10.86 5.37 2.60
N ARG A 350 9.80 4.54 2.52
CA ARG A 350 8.76 4.60 1.47
C ARG A 350 7.88 5.84 1.58
N GLY A 351 7.82 6.49 2.73
CA GLY A 351 7.08 7.74 2.91
C GLY A 351 7.72 8.96 2.26
N VAL A 352 9.00 8.91 1.88
CA VAL A 352 9.70 10.05 1.26
C VAL A 352 9.11 10.42 -0.11
N PRO A 353 8.90 9.50 -1.07
CA PRO A 353 8.16 9.79 -2.29
C PRO A 353 6.72 10.26 -2.05
N VAL A 354 6.03 9.74 -1.02
CA VAL A 354 4.68 10.19 -0.62
C VAL A 354 4.71 11.65 -0.16
N TYR A 355 5.64 11.99 0.71
CA TYR A 355 5.87 13.37 1.14
C TYR A 355 6.08 14.31 -0.06
N ALA A 356 6.94 13.93 -1.00
CA ALA A 356 7.24 14.74 -2.17
C ALA A 356 6.02 14.89 -3.10
N ALA A 357 5.25 13.83 -3.31
CA ALA A 357 4.01 13.85 -4.08
C ALA A 357 2.98 14.79 -3.45
N LEU A 358 2.72 14.64 -2.15
CA LEU A 358 1.75 15.45 -1.43
C LEU A 358 2.16 16.93 -1.38
N ARG A 359 3.46 17.22 -1.16
CA ARG A 359 3.97 18.61 -1.23
C ARG A 359 3.87 19.20 -2.61
N GLY A 360 4.17 18.42 -3.64
CA GLY A 360 4.12 18.87 -5.03
C GLY A 360 2.71 19.15 -5.53
N LEU A 361 1.73 18.37 -5.10
CA LEU A 361 0.32 18.51 -5.47
C LEU A 361 -0.42 19.52 -4.59
N GLY A 362 -0.14 19.52 -3.29
CA GLY A 362 -1.00 20.18 -2.31
C GLY A 362 -2.39 19.52 -2.23
N ARG A 363 -3.25 19.95 -1.34
CA ARG A 363 -4.63 19.42 -1.22
C ARG A 363 -5.42 19.57 -2.53
N ALA A 364 -5.36 20.73 -3.13
CA ALA A 364 -6.09 21.01 -4.38
C ALA A 364 -5.61 20.11 -5.53
N GLY A 365 -4.31 19.86 -5.64
CA GLY A 365 -3.77 18.99 -6.68
C GLY A 365 -4.11 17.51 -6.45
N VAL A 366 -4.21 17.04 -5.19
CA VAL A 366 -4.69 15.68 -4.90
C VAL A 366 -6.17 15.54 -5.24
N ALA A 367 -7.00 16.52 -4.87
CA ALA A 367 -8.42 16.53 -5.24
C ALA A 367 -8.61 16.55 -6.77
N ASP A 368 -7.87 17.41 -7.48
CA ASP A 368 -7.90 17.47 -8.96
C ASP A 368 -7.46 16.15 -9.61
N LEU A 369 -6.43 15.49 -9.07
CA LEU A 369 -5.99 14.18 -9.56
C LEU A 369 -7.11 13.14 -9.46
N VAL A 370 -7.82 13.11 -8.32
CA VAL A 370 -8.97 12.22 -8.09
C VAL A 370 -10.11 12.57 -9.05
N ASP A 371 -10.49 13.84 -9.11
CA ASP A 371 -11.63 14.31 -9.94
C ASP A 371 -11.40 14.00 -11.40
N ARG A 372 -10.25 14.36 -11.97
CA ARG A 372 -9.89 14.08 -13.36
C ARG A 372 -9.91 12.60 -13.69
N SER A 373 -9.43 11.75 -12.79
CA SER A 373 -9.44 10.30 -13.00
C SER A 373 -10.87 9.76 -13.10
N CYS A 374 -11.75 10.22 -12.20
CA CYS A 374 -13.18 9.87 -12.23
C CYS A 374 -13.87 10.39 -13.49
N ASP A 375 -13.60 11.64 -13.89
CA ASP A 375 -14.19 12.25 -15.09
C ASP A 375 -13.73 11.52 -16.36
N HIS A 376 -12.46 11.10 -16.43
CA HIS A 376 -11.97 10.27 -17.54
C HIS A 376 -12.66 8.91 -17.58
N ALA A 377 -12.86 8.24 -16.44
CA ALA A 377 -13.57 6.98 -16.37
C ALA A 377 -15.03 7.11 -16.82
N ALA A 378 -15.72 8.16 -16.37
CA ALA A 378 -17.08 8.44 -16.79
C ALA A 378 -17.19 8.64 -18.32
N ARG A 379 -16.26 9.41 -18.90
CA ARG A 379 -16.21 9.65 -20.37
C ARG A 379 -15.88 8.38 -21.18
N LEU A 380 -15.20 7.41 -20.60
CA LEU A 380 -14.93 6.13 -21.26
C LEU A 380 -16.15 5.21 -21.23
N ALA A 381 -17.07 5.42 -20.30
CA ALA A 381 -18.32 4.65 -20.19
C ALA A 381 -19.44 5.18 -21.12
N GLU A 382 -19.34 6.42 -21.61
CA GLU A 382 -20.20 7.04 -22.63
C GLU A 382 -19.88 6.54 -24.04
#